data_8e87ff0275556c367956bfd0948a29de
#
_entry.id   8e87ff0275556c367956bfd0948a29de
#
_cell.length_a   1.000
_cell.length_b   1.000
_cell.length_c   1.000
_cell.angle_alpha   90.00
_cell.angle_beta   90.00
_cell.angle_gamma   90.00
#
_symmetry.space_group_name_H-M   'P 1'
#
loop_
_entity.id
_entity.type
_entity.pdbx_description
1 polymer ?
#
loop_
_entity_poly.entity_id
_entity_poly.type
_entity_poly.pdbx_seq_one_letter_code
_entity_poly.pdbx_strand_id
1 'polypeptide(L)'
;LANQIRHDESIKLPEEFNPAKTWTEYINRLSGAALGIFLIITIITSFAFRKSAKRIIILSFINLFVVGYQGWLGSIVVSTNLTQWVVTIHMLLALVILAILIYTYNYAKQLHHKPCVIMYRILWLKFFAAFTIIVTVAQIILGTEVREHIDTIAKSLQYGARNTWIAKLGDIFVYHRDLAILVAVCNFIV
;
A
#
# COMPACT_ATOMS: atom_id res chain seq x y z
N LEU A 1 28.98 -2.99 32.89
CA LEU A 1 28.31 -4.13 32.21
C LEU A 1 27.07 -3.66 31.48
N ALA A 2 26.11 -2.96 32.09
CA ALA A 2 24.89 -2.49 31.42
C ALA A 2 25.13 -1.52 30.25
N ASN A 3 26.15 -0.68 30.34
CA ASN A 3 26.55 0.23 29.24
C ASN A 3 27.28 -0.50 28.11
N GLN A 4 28.00 -1.58 28.39
CA GLN A 4 28.67 -2.39 27.36
C GLN A 4 27.65 -3.22 26.54
N ILE A 5 26.60 -3.70 27.19
CA ILE A 5 25.50 -4.44 26.52
C ILE A 5 24.72 -3.54 25.56
N ARG A 6 24.61 -2.22 25.83
CA ARG A 6 23.94 -1.26 24.92
C ARG A 6 24.71 -0.97 23.63
N HIS A 7 26.00 -1.23 23.58
CA HIS A 7 26.85 -0.97 22.41
C HIS A 7 27.16 -2.23 21.59
N ASP A 8 26.73 -3.41 22.04
CA ASP A 8 26.89 -4.64 21.30
C ASP A 8 25.72 -4.85 20.35
N GLU A 9 25.92 -4.55 19.06
CA GLU A 9 24.90 -4.70 18.01
C GLU A 9 24.44 -6.16 17.81
N SER A 10 25.19 -7.13 18.34
CA SER A 10 24.82 -8.55 18.31
C SER A 10 23.73 -8.92 19.32
N ILE A 11 23.57 -8.12 20.37
CA ILE A 11 22.57 -8.34 21.41
C ILE A 11 21.31 -7.52 21.09
N LYS A 12 20.34 -8.16 20.44
CA LYS A 12 18.99 -7.60 20.29
C LYS A 12 18.34 -7.50 21.66
N LEU A 13 18.39 -6.32 22.27
CA LEU A 13 17.57 -6.04 23.47
C LEU A 13 16.11 -6.26 23.09
N PRO A 14 15.29 -6.91 23.96
CA PRO A 14 13.86 -7.01 23.73
C PRO A 14 13.29 -5.59 23.55
N GLU A 15 12.62 -5.33 22.43
CA GLU A 15 11.90 -4.05 22.27
C GLU A 15 10.94 -3.88 23.44
N GLU A 16 10.93 -2.71 24.08
CA GLU A 16 9.94 -2.39 25.10
C GLU A 16 8.54 -2.61 24.51
N PHE A 17 7.70 -3.33 25.25
CA PHE A 17 6.34 -3.63 24.83
C PHE A 17 5.55 -2.34 24.60
N ASN A 18 5.17 -2.07 23.36
CA ASN A 18 4.35 -0.94 22.98
C ASN A 18 2.95 -1.42 22.53
N PRO A 19 1.92 -1.28 23.40
CA PRO A 19 0.57 -1.76 23.10
C PRO A 19 0.01 -1.17 21.81
N ALA A 20 0.23 0.12 21.55
CA ALA A 20 -0.28 0.78 20.34
C ALA A 20 0.32 0.20 19.06
N LYS A 21 1.65 -0.05 19.03
CA LYS A 21 2.34 -0.69 17.90
C LYS A 21 1.78 -2.10 17.67
N THR A 22 1.66 -2.90 18.73
CA THR A 22 1.15 -4.27 18.69
C THR A 22 -0.29 -4.33 18.19
N TRP A 23 -1.18 -3.46 18.69
CA TRP A 23 -2.56 -3.39 18.24
C TRP A 23 -2.68 -2.98 16.78
N THR A 24 -1.92 -1.99 16.34
CA THR A 24 -1.91 -1.55 14.93
C THR A 24 -1.49 -2.69 14.00
N GLU A 25 -0.44 -3.44 14.36
CA GLU A 25 0.02 -4.60 13.60
C GLU A 25 -1.04 -5.70 13.56
N TYR A 26 -1.65 -6.02 14.70
CA TYR A 26 -2.70 -7.03 14.79
C TYR A 26 -3.93 -6.67 13.95
N ILE A 27 -4.42 -5.42 14.02
CA ILE A 27 -5.56 -4.96 13.23
C ILE A 27 -5.24 -5.02 11.74
N ASN A 28 -4.03 -4.64 11.33
CA ASN A 28 -3.60 -4.74 9.94
C ASN A 28 -3.63 -6.19 9.42
N ARG A 29 -3.10 -7.14 10.21
CA ARG A 29 -3.13 -8.57 9.86
C ARG A 29 -4.55 -9.11 9.81
N LEU A 30 -5.41 -8.73 10.75
CA LEU A 30 -6.82 -9.12 10.79
C LEU A 30 -7.59 -8.59 9.57
N SER A 31 -7.33 -7.35 9.16
CA SER A 31 -7.91 -6.75 7.95
C SER A 31 -7.48 -7.50 6.68
N GLY A 32 -6.21 -7.91 6.62
CA GLY A 32 -5.71 -8.74 5.52
C GLY A 32 -6.39 -10.12 5.47
N ALA A 33 -6.59 -10.77 6.62
CA ALA A 33 -7.29 -12.05 6.70
C ALA A 33 -8.78 -11.90 6.28
N ALA A 34 -9.45 -10.85 6.72
CA ALA A 34 -10.81 -10.54 6.33
C ALA A 34 -10.93 -10.32 4.81
N LEU A 35 -9.99 -9.59 4.20
CA LEU A 35 -9.92 -9.42 2.74
C LEU A 35 -9.80 -10.77 2.04
N GLY A 36 -8.95 -11.68 2.53
CA GLY A 36 -8.80 -13.03 2.00
C GLY A 36 -10.11 -13.82 2.02
N ILE A 37 -10.86 -13.75 3.13
CA ILE A 37 -12.17 -14.40 3.26
C ILE A 37 -13.17 -13.83 2.24
N PHE A 38 -13.26 -12.50 2.10
CA PHE A 38 -14.14 -11.86 1.10
C PHE A 38 -13.77 -12.25 -0.33
N LEU A 39 -12.49 -12.44 -0.64
CA LEU A 39 -12.07 -12.92 -1.95
C LEU A 39 -12.45 -14.37 -2.21
N ILE A 40 -12.39 -15.24 -1.21
CA ILE A 40 -12.89 -16.62 -1.33
C ILE A 40 -14.39 -16.62 -1.61
N ILE A 41 -15.16 -15.82 -0.89
CA ILE A 41 -16.60 -15.64 -1.15
C ILE A 41 -16.83 -15.11 -2.57
N THR A 42 -16.03 -14.14 -3.01
CA THR A 42 -16.08 -13.59 -4.38
C THR A 42 -15.81 -14.67 -5.43
N ILE A 43 -14.86 -15.56 -5.22
CA ILE A 43 -14.61 -16.69 -6.13
C ILE A 43 -15.84 -17.62 -6.17
N ILE A 44 -16.36 -18.02 -5.02
CA ILE A 44 -17.51 -18.93 -4.95
C ILE A 44 -18.71 -18.32 -5.71
N THR A 45 -19.01 -17.04 -5.46
CA THR A 45 -20.10 -16.34 -6.14
C THR A 45 -19.85 -16.11 -7.62
N SER A 46 -18.56 -15.95 -8.04
CA SER A 46 -18.19 -15.77 -9.44
C SER A 46 -18.51 -16.97 -10.34
N PHE A 47 -18.63 -18.18 -9.74
CA PHE A 47 -19.03 -19.37 -10.50
C PHE A 47 -20.47 -19.27 -11.09
N ALA A 48 -21.32 -18.39 -10.55
CA ALA A 48 -22.61 -18.07 -11.18
C ALA A 48 -22.44 -17.53 -12.60
N PHE A 49 -21.30 -16.89 -12.91
CA PHE A 49 -20.99 -16.31 -14.21
C PHE A 49 -20.23 -17.27 -15.15
N ARG A 50 -20.09 -18.56 -14.80
CA ARG A 50 -19.29 -19.55 -15.56
C ARG A 50 -19.70 -19.72 -17.03
N LYS A 51 -20.97 -19.49 -17.35
CA LYS A 51 -21.52 -19.61 -18.70
C LYS A 51 -21.53 -18.26 -19.45
N SER A 52 -21.67 -17.15 -18.75
CA SER A 52 -21.87 -15.81 -19.34
C SER A 52 -20.59 -14.98 -19.39
N ALA A 53 -19.72 -15.07 -18.38
CA ALA A 53 -18.56 -14.20 -18.25
C ALA A 53 -17.39 -14.87 -17.50
N LYS A 54 -16.73 -15.84 -18.13
CA LYS A 54 -15.58 -16.57 -17.53
C LYS A 54 -14.46 -15.65 -17.04
N ARG A 55 -14.35 -14.44 -17.62
CA ARG A 55 -13.35 -13.44 -17.23
C ARG A 55 -13.46 -13.04 -15.75
N ILE A 56 -14.68 -12.99 -15.18
CA ILE A 56 -14.89 -12.67 -13.75
C ILE A 56 -14.21 -13.73 -12.89
N ILE A 57 -14.38 -15.00 -13.20
CA ILE A 57 -13.78 -16.09 -12.44
C ILE A 57 -12.25 -16.00 -12.49
N ILE A 58 -11.70 -15.80 -13.70
CA ILE A 58 -10.24 -15.69 -13.88
C ILE A 58 -9.68 -14.52 -13.07
N LEU A 59 -10.31 -13.35 -13.14
CA LEU A 59 -9.87 -12.17 -12.38
C LEU A 59 -9.97 -12.37 -10.87
N SER A 60 -11.01 -13.06 -10.40
CA SER A 60 -11.17 -13.39 -8.98
C SER A 60 -10.06 -14.31 -8.49
N PHE A 61 -9.67 -15.33 -9.28
CA PHE A 61 -8.55 -16.22 -8.94
C PHE A 61 -7.21 -15.47 -8.97
N ILE A 62 -6.97 -14.63 -9.99
CA ILE A 62 -5.76 -13.79 -10.07
C ILE A 62 -5.68 -12.93 -8.81
N ASN A 63 -6.78 -12.30 -8.42
CA ASN A 63 -6.79 -11.41 -7.25
C ASN A 63 -6.54 -12.16 -5.94
N LEU A 64 -7.11 -13.36 -5.77
CA LEU A 64 -6.81 -14.21 -4.60
C LEU A 64 -5.33 -14.59 -4.56
N PHE A 65 -4.74 -14.96 -5.69
CA PHE A 65 -3.32 -15.29 -5.77
C PHE A 65 -2.43 -14.09 -5.40
N VAL A 66 -2.74 -12.90 -5.96
CA VAL A 66 -1.99 -11.66 -5.67
C VAL A 66 -2.14 -11.26 -4.21
N VAL A 67 -3.33 -11.42 -3.59
CA VAL A 67 -3.53 -11.15 -2.17
C VAL A 67 -2.80 -12.18 -1.29
N GLY A 68 -2.73 -13.45 -1.68
CA GLY A 68 -1.90 -14.45 -0.99
C GLY A 68 -0.41 -14.06 -1.02
N TYR A 69 0.08 -13.66 -2.20
CA TYR A 69 1.45 -13.15 -2.35
C TYR A 69 1.69 -11.88 -1.53
N GLN A 70 0.71 -10.97 -1.49
CA GLN A 70 0.74 -9.76 -0.66
C GLN A 70 0.87 -10.08 0.83
N GLY A 71 0.14 -11.09 1.32
CA GLY A 71 0.25 -11.55 2.71
C GLY A 71 1.64 -12.13 3.03
N TRP A 72 2.21 -12.93 2.12
CA TRP A 72 3.57 -13.42 2.23
C TRP A 72 4.59 -12.28 2.21
N LEU A 73 4.47 -11.34 1.27
CA LEU A 73 5.33 -10.16 1.21
C LEU A 73 5.22 -9.31 2.48
N GLY A 74 4.02 -9.19 3.07
CA GLY A 74 3.81 -8.51 4.34
C GLY A 74 4.58 -9.15 5.49
N SER A 75 4.75 -10.47 5.50
CA SER A 75 5.59 -11.15 6.50
C SER A 75 7.08 -10.83 6.30
N ILE A 76 7.54 -10.69 5.04
CA ILE A 76 8.90 -10.28 4.72
C ILE A 76 9.14 -8.84 5.16
N VAL A 77 8.18 -7.93 4.94
CA VAL A 77 8.26 -6.54 5.43
C VAL A 77 8.60 -6.49 6.92
N VAL A 78 7.93 -7.32 7.72
CA VAL A 78 8.18 -7.36 9.18
C VAL A 78 9.54 -8.01 9.50
N SER A 79 9.88 -9.13 8.84
CA SER A 79 11.12 -9.86 9.11
C SER A 79 12.38 -9.10 8.68
N THR A 80 12.27 -8.22 7.69
CA THR A 80 13.38 -7.39 7.19
C THR A 80 13.50 -6.03 7.87
N ASN A 81 12.86 -5.84 9.04
CA ASN A 81 12.80 -4.56 9.74
C ASN A 81 12.33 -3.41 8.82
N LEU A 82 11.32 -3.69 7.99
CA LEU A 82 10.67 -2.69 7.15
C LEU A 82 11.62 -2.07 6.07
N THR A 83 12.48 -2.88 5.47
CA THR A 83 13.36 -2.42 4.39
C THR A 83 12.57 -1.69 3.30
N GLN A 84 13.04 -0.51 2.89
CA GLN A 84 12.34 0.44 2.01
C GLN A 84 11.76 -0.24 0.76
N TRP A 85 12.57 -0.95 -0.01
CA TRP A 85 12.13 -1.57 -1.27
C TRP A 85 11.03 -2.60 -1.08
N VAL A 86 11.08 -3.39 0.02
CA VAL A 86 10.05 -4.38 0.33
C VAL A 86 8.73 -3.68 0.66
N VAL A 87 8.79 -2.61 1.45
CA VAL A 87 7.61 -1.79 1.78
C VAL A 87 7.03 -1.14 0.52
N THR A 88 7.87 -0.56 -0.35
CA THR A 88 7.45 0.07 -1.60
C THR A 88 6.70 -0.92 -2.49
N ILE A 89 7.29 -2.11 -2.73
CA ILE A 89 6.67 -3.16 -3.56
C ILE A 89 5.35 -3.61 -2.93
N HIS A 90 5.30 -3.79 -1.62
CA HIS A 90 4.08 -4.16 -0.90
C HIS A 90 2.98 -3.11 -1.10
N MET A 91 3.28 -1.82 -0.98
CA MET A 91 2.30 -0.74 -1.21
C MET A 91 1.84 -0.66 -2.66
N LEU A 92 2.74 -0.79 -3.63
CA LEU A 92 2.39 -0.78 -5.06
C LEU A 92 1.53 -1.98 -5.44
N LEU A 93 1.83 -3.15 -4.89
CA LEU A 93 1.03 -4.36 -5.13
C LEU A 93 -0.40 -4.23 -4.56
N ALA A 94 -0.56 -3.53 -3.43
CA ALA A 94 -1.90 -3.22 -2.89
C ALA A 94 -2.73 -2.37 -3.86
N LEU A 95 -2.12 -1.42 -4.58
CA LEU A 95 -2.81 -0.65 -5.63
C LEU A 95 -3.22 -1.54 -6.81
N VAL A 96 -2.38 -2.51 -7.19
CA VAL A 96 -2.71 -3.47 -8.25
C VAL A 96 -3.91 -4.33 -7.85
N ILE A 97 -3.96 -4.82 -6.61
CA ILE A 97 -5.11 -5.57 -6.07
C ILE A 97 -6.38 -4.74 -6.18
N LEU A 98 -6.32 -3.48 -5.72
CA LEU A 98 -7.46 -2.55 -5.78
C LEU A 98 -7.92 -2.31 -7.23
N ALA A 99 -6.98 -2.11 -8.15
CA ALA A 99 -7.28 -1.91 -9.57
C ALA A 99 -7.99 -3.14 -10.18
N ILE A 100 -7.52 -4.36 -9.88
CA ILE A 100 -8.16 -5.60 -10.33
C ILE A 100 -9.57 -5.73 -9.75
N LEU A 101 -9.77 -5.40 -8.47
CA LEU A 101 -11.10 -5.45 -7.82
C LEU A 101 -12.07 -4.46 -8.49
N ILE A 102 -11.65 -3.20 -8.66
CA ILE A 102 -12.49 -2.17 -9.31
C ILE A 102 -12.82 -2.58 -10.75
N TYR A 103 -11.83 -3.08 -11.49
CA TYR A 103 -12.05 -3.56 -12.85
C TYR A 103 -13.05 -4.72 -12.89
N THR A 104 -12.89 -5.71 -12.00
CA THR A 104 -13.78 -6.88 -11.93
C THR A 104 -15.21 -6.47 -11.58
N TYR A 105 -15.36 -5.56 -10.61
CA TYR A 105 -16.66 -5.01 -10.23
C TYR A 105 -17.35 -4.27 -11.38
N ASN A 106 -16.63 -3.36 -12.04
CA ASN A 106 -17.18 -2.60 -13.16
C ASN A 106 -17.55 -3.51 -14.34
N TYR A 107 -16.72 -4.51 -14.62
CA TYR A 107 -17.01 -5.49 -15.67
C TYR A 107 -18.29 -6.32 -15.34
N ALA A 108 -18.43 -6.78 -14.11
CA ALA A 108 -19.63 -7.50 -13.66
C ALA A 108 -20.89 -6.61 -13.74
N LYS A 109 -20.77 -5.34 -13.34
CA LYS A 109 -21.88 -4.37 -13.42
C LYS A 109 -22.33 -4.11 -14.87
N GLN A 110 -21.42 -4.01 -15.80
CA GLN A 110 -21.71 -3.79 -17.23
C GLN A 110 -22.43 -4.95 -17.89
N LEU A 111 -22.34 -6.17 -17.34
CA LEU A 111 -23.12 -7.31 -17.86
C LEU A 111 -24.62 -7.17 -17.60
N HIS A 112 -25.00 -6.42 -16.57
CA HIS A 112 -26.42 -6.20 -16.19
C HIS A 112 -26.97 -4.86 -16.68
N HIS A 113 -26.11 -3.88 -16.93
CA HIS A 113 -26.50 -2.53 -17.33
C HIS A 113 -25.77 -2.09 -18.58
N LYS A 114 -26.51 -1.63 -19.60
CA LYS A 114 -25.89 -1.01 -20.77
C LYS A 114 -25.15 0.27 -20.34
N PRO A 115 -23.88 0.46 -20.70
CA PRO A 115 -23.16 1.67 -20.32
C PRO A 115 -23.80 2.88 -21.01
N CYS A 116 -24.14 3.91 -20.24
CA CYS A 116 -24.50 5.20 -20.77
C CYS A 116 -23.21 5.89 -21.26
N VAL A 117 -23.03 5.98 -22.56
CA VAL A 117 -21.78 6.52 -23.15
C VAL A 117 -21.93 8.02 -23.34
N ILE A 118 -21.33 8.82 -22.47
CA ILE A 118 -21.07 10.24 -22.72
C ILE A 118 -19.68 10.34 -23.34
N MET A 119 -19.61 10.36 -24.68
CA MET A 119 -18.37 10.08 -25.45
C MET A 119 -17.34 11.21 -25.51
N TYR A 120 -17.68 12.47 -25.30
CA TYR A 120 -16.77 13.59 -25.63
C TYR A 120 -15.77 13.99 -24.52
N ARG A 121 -16.08 13.73 -23.25
CA ARG A 121 -15.21 14.08 -22.10
C ARG A 121 -14.21 12.99 -21.70
N ILE A 122 -14.28 11.82 -22.30
CA ILE A 122 -13.56 10.62 -21.84
C ILE A 122 -12.05 10.72 -22.04
N LEU A 123 -11.56 11.41 -23.07
CA LEU A 123 -10.11 11.44 -23.36
C LEU A 123 -9.35 12.26 -22.32
N TRP A 124 -9.84 13.44 -22.01
CA TRP A 124 -9.23 14.30 -20.97
C TRP A 124 -9.29 13.65 -19.59
N LEU A 125 -10.41 13.03 -19.24
CA LEU A 125 -10.55 12.32 -17.98
C LEU A 125 -9.57 11.14 -17.87
N LYS A 126 -9.38 10.38 -18.95
CA LYS A 126 -8.39 9.29 -19.00
C LYS A 126 -6.97 9.80 -18.85
N PHE A 127 -6.64 10.92 -19.50
CA PHE A 127 -5.33 11.56 -19.38
C PHE A 127 -5.07 12.01 -17.94
N PHE A 128 -6.02 12.76 -17.35
CA PHE A 128 -5.90 13.22 -15.96
C PHE A 128 -5.84 12.06 -14.96
N ALA A 129 -6.66 11.02 -15.16
CA ALA A 129 -6.63 9.82 -14.31
C ALA A 129 -5.27 9.10 -14.42
N ALA A 130 -4.73 8.91 -15.62
CA ALA A 130 -3.41 8.31 -15.81
C ALA A 130 -2.31 9.15 -15.18
N PHE A 131 -2.35 10.48 -15.36
CA PHE A 131 -1.41 11.40 -14.71
C PHE A 131 -1.49 11.32 -13.18
N THR A 132 -2.70 11.34 -12.60
CA THR A 132 -2.92 11.21 -11.16
C THR A 132 -2.36 9.89 -10.63
N ILE A 133 -2.54 8.76 -11.35
CA ILE A 133 -1.96 7.47 -10.97
C ILE A 133 -0.42 7.54 -10.95
N ILE A 134 0.21 8.12 -11.98
CA ILE A 134 1.66 8.25 -12.06
C ILE A 134 2.19 9.09 -10.89
N VAL A 135 1.57 10.23 -10.60
CA VAL A 135 1.97 11.10 -9.50
C VAL A 135 1.76 10.42 -8.15
N THR A 136 0.67 9.63 -8.00
CA THR A 136 0.43 8.83 -6.79
C THR A 136 1.50 7.75 -6.58
N VAL A 137 1.92 7.07 -7.64
CA VAL A 137 3.02 6.09 -7.57
C VAL A 137 4.33 6.76 -7.15
N ALA A 138 4.66 7.92 -7.75
CA ALA A 138 5.83 8.70 -7.35
C ALA A 138 5.75 9.13 -5.87
N GLN A 139 4.57 9.56 -5.41
CA GLN A 139 4.32 9.93 -4.01
C GLN A 139 4.57 8.75 -3.05
N ILE A 140 4.17 7.53 -3.41
CA ILE A 140 4.41 6.33 -2.60
C ILE A 140 5.91 6.06 -2.50
N ILE A 141 6.64 6.12 -3.62
CA ILE A 141 8.08 5.88 -3.64
C ILE A 141 8.80 6.91 -2.76
N LEU A 142 8.52 8.20 -2.94
CA LEU A 142 9.09 9.26 -2.09
C LEU A 142 8.70 9.10 -0.61
N GLY A 143 7.47 8.67 -0.32
CA GLY A 143 7.02 8.44 1.05
C GLY A 143 7.78 7.33 1.76
N THR A 144 8.10 6.24 1.06
CA THR A 144 8.90 5.14 1.62
C THR A 144 10.37 5.56 1.81
N GLU A 145 10.90 6.42 0.95
CA GLU A 145 12.24 6.99 1.06
C GLU A 145 12.35 7.96 2.24
N VAL A 146 11.39 8.89 2.39
CA VAL A 146 11.31 9.79 3.57
C VAL A 146 11.28 8.97 4.86
N ARG A 147 10.49 7.90 4.90
CA ARG A 147 10.41 7.03 6.06
C ARG A 147 11.76 6.38 6.39
N GLU A 148 12.49 5.85 5.40
CA GLU A 148 13.81 5.25 5.62
C GLU A 148 14.81 6.27 6.17
N HIS A 149 14.79 7.50 5.64
CA HIS A 149 15.62 8.59 6.15
C HIS A 149 15.27 8.94 7.61
N ILE A 150 13.97 8.98 7.96
CA ILE A 150 13.53 9.18 9.35
C ILE A 150 14.06 8.06 10.25
N ASP A 151 13.93 6.81 9.84
CA ASP A 151 14.40 5.66 10.62
C ASP A 151 15.93 5.71 10.83
N THR A 152 16.70 6.14 9.82
CA THR A 152 18.15 6.32 9.90
C THR A 152 18.52 7.46 10.86
N ILE A 153 17.85 8.60 10.76
CA ILE A 153 18.05 9.74 11.67
C ILE A 153 17.69 9.35 13.11
N ALA A 154 16.56 8.67 13.29
CA ALA A 154 16.12 8.22 14.62
C ALA A 154 17.14 7.28 15.27
N LYS A 155 17.69 6.31 14.52
CA LYS A 155 18.75 5.43 15.01
C LYS A 155 20.02 6.20 15.36
N SER A 156 20.47 7.12 14.51
CA SER A 156 21.68 7.93 14.76
C SER A 156 21.56 8.80 16.01
N LEU A 157 20.35 9.21 16.37
CA LEU A 157 20.03 10.01 17.57
C LEU A 157 19.57 9.14 18.76
N GLN A 158 19.73 7.81 18.69
CA GLN A 158 19.29 6.87 19.72
C GLN A 158 17.81 7.11 20.12
N TYR A 159 16.97 7.41 19.14
CA TYR A 159 15.54 7.77 19.29
C TYR A 159 15.26 9.02 20.14
N GLY A 160 16.31 9.81 20.47
CA GLY A 160 16.19 11.11 21.14
C GLY A 160 15.92 12.26 20.19
N ALA A 161 15.78 13.48 20.74
CA ALA A 161 15.66 14.75 20.02
C ALA A 161 14.64 14.73 18.84
N ARG A 162 13.47 14.13 19.07
CA ARG A 162 12.44 13.87 18.02
C ARG A 162 11.98 15.12 17.27
N ASN A 163 12.03 16.27 17.93
CA ASN A 163 11.70 17.59 17.35
C ASN A 163 12.66 18.03 16.22
N THR A 164 13.86 17.44 16.13
CA THR A 164 14.87 17.80 15.13
C THR A 164 14.84 16.88 13.90
N TRP A 165 14.11 15.76 13.92
CA TRP A 165 14.14 14.76 12.86
C TRP A 165 13.70 15.33 11.51
N ILE A 166 12.61 16.10 11.48
CA ILE A 166 12.09 16.70 10.25
C ILE A 166 13.07 17.70 9.66
N ALA A 167 13.72 18.51 10.50
CA ALA A 167 14.71 19.47 10.04
C ALA A 167 15.96 18.82 9.43
N LYS A 168 16.27 17.58 9.84
CA LYS A 168 17.42 16.80 9.32
C LYS A 168 17.12 16.04 8.03
N LEU A 169 15.85 15.94 7.62
CA LEU A 169 15.46 15.27 6.38
C LEU A 169 15.86 16.04 5.12
N GLY A 170 16.09 17.37 5.23
CA GLY A 170 16.45 18.21 4.10
C GLY A 170 15.37 18.28 3.02
N ASP A 171 15.79 18.36 1.76
CA ASP A 171 14.91 18.61 0.61
C ASP A 171 13.95 17.46 0.29
N ILE A 172 14.28 16.22 0.66
CA ILE A 172 13.43 15.05 0.36
C ILE A 172 12.05 15.17 1.01
N PHE A 173 11.99 15.74 2.23
CA PHE A 173 10.72 16.00 2.90
C PHE A 173 9.91 17.08 2.19
N VAL A 174 10.56 18.12 1.69
CA VAL A 174 9.92 19.22 0.94
C VAL A 174 9.30 18.66 -0.36
N TYR A 175 10.06 17.88 -1.13
CA TYR A 175 9.55 17.25 -2.35
C TYR A 175 8.36 16.32 -2.07
N HIS A 176 8.45 15.49 -1.04
CA HIS A 176 7.35 14.59 -0.66
C HIS A 176 6.10 15.38 -0.25
N ARG A 177 6.24 16.45 0.53
CA ARG A 177 5.14 17.33 0.94
C ARG A 177 4.47 18.02 -0.26
N ASP A 178 5.29 18.61 -1.15
CA ASP A 178 4.78 19.38 -2.27
C ASP A 178 4.10 18.46 -3.30
N LEU A 179 4.66 17.27 -3.52
CA LEU A 179 4.03 16.25 -4.35
C LEU A 179 2.71 15.75 -3.73
N ALA A 180 2.61 15.64 -2.39
CA ALA A 180 1.36 15.27 -1.70
C ALA A 180 0.24 16.28 -1.97
N ILE A 181 0.56 17.59 -1.98
CA ILE A 181 -0.38 18.63 -2.33
C ILE A 181 -0.84 18.48 -3.79
N LEU A 182 0.08 18.23 -4.71
CA LEU A 182 -0.24 18.00 -6.12
C LEU A 182 -1.18 16.79 -6.28
N VAL A 183 -0.87 15.65 -5.61
CA VAL A 183 -1.72 14.46 -5.63
C VAL A 183 -3.13 14.79 -5.10
N ALA A 184 -3.23 15.52 -4.00
CA ALA A 184 -4.52 15.92 -3.43
C ALA A 184 -5.32 16.77 -4.44
N VAL A 185 -4.72 17.79 -5.04
CA VAL A 185 -5.36 18.64 -6.04
C VAL A 185 -5.81 17.82 -7.26
N CYS A 186 -4.95 16.94 -7.79
CA CYS A 186 -5.30 16.09 -8.93
C CYS A 186 -6.51 15.17 -8.62
N ASN A 187 -6.58 14.61 -7.41
CA ASN A 187 -7.71 13.76 -7.01
C ASN A 187 -9.02 14.53 -6.83
N PHE A 188 -8.97 15.84 -6.53
CA PHE A 188 -10.18 16.69 -6.48
C PHE A 188 -10.69 17.09 -7.87
N ILE A 189 -9.84 17.08 -8.89
CA ILE A 189 -10.20 17.45 -10.27
C ILE A 189 -10.79 16.28 -11.05
N VAL A 190 -10.40 15.04 -10.72
CA VAL A 190 -10.86 13.80 -11.38
C VAL A 190 -12.18 13.31 -10.78
#